data_009c1706ad2bd3b0667a1d6150c418a5
#
_entry.id   009c1706ad2bd3b0667a1d6150c418a5
#
_cell.length_a   1.000
_cell.length_b   1.000
_cell.length_c   1.000
_cell.angle_alpha   90.00
_cell.angle_beta   90.00
_cell.angle_gamma   90.00
#
_symmetry.space_group_name_H-M   'P 1'
#
loop_
_entity.id
_entity.type
_entity.pdbx_description
1 polymer ?
#
loop_
_entity_poly.entity_id
_entity_poly.type
_entity_poly.pdbx_seq_one_letter_code
_entity_poly.pdbx_strand_id
1 'polypeptide(L)'
;TGLNMHPEIINSLAYIKKASAITNCEVGILEKKKAQAIVQACDEIIEGKFHDDFIVDPIQGGAGTSLNMNANEVIANRAIEILGGKKGDYTIVNPNDDVNCGQSTNDVIPTAGKMTSLHLLQNLKKQLLRLYDALNEKAKEFDHVIKMGRTQMQDAVPIRLGQEFKAYSVAIMRDIHRMDKAMDEMRTLNMGGTAIGTGINADENYLRRIVPNLSEISGMEFIQAFDL
;
A
#
# COMPACT_ATOMS: atom_id res chain seq x y z
N THR A 1 1.40 -11.92 18.64
CA THR A 1 0.01 -11.49 18.79
C THR A 1 -0.99 -12.54 18.30
N GLY A 2 -0.57 -13.49 17.45
CA GLY A 2 -1.44 -14.46 16.78
C GLY A 2 -2.20 -13.86 15.59
N LEU A 3 -1.85 -12.66 15.15
CA LEU A 3 -2.37 -12.04 13.93
C LEU A 3 -1.48 -12.41 12.73
N ASN A 4 -2.11 -12.64 11.60
CA ASN A 4 -1.42 -12.82 10.33
C ASN A 4 -1.22 -11.46 9.64
N MET A 5 -0.21 -11.40 8.76
CA MET A 5 0.01 -10.24 7.91
C MET A 5 -1.18 -10.03 6.96
N HIS A 6 -1.63 -8.79 6.80
CA HIS A 6 -2.75 -8.49 5.91
C HIS A 6 -2.37 -8.76 4.45
N PRO A 7 -3.21 -9.44 3.64
CA PRO A 7 -2.88 -9.80 2.25
C PRO A 7 -2.44 -8.61 1.39
N GLU A 8 -3.08 -7.44 1.55
CA GLU A 8 -2.78 -6.25 0.75
C GLU A 8 -1.36 -5.69 0.98
N ILE A 9 -0.78 -5.82 2.18
CA ILE A 9 0.60 -5.38 2.39
C ILE A 9 1.58 -6.38 1.77
N ILE A 10 1.25 -7.67 1.76
CA ILE A 10 2.02 -8.70 1.08
C ILE A 10 2.05 -8.41 -0.43
N ASN A 11 0.89 -8.13 -1.01
CA ASN A 11 0.77 -7.76 -2.43
C ASN A 11 1.56 -6.47 -2.74
N SER A 12 1.45 -5.45 -1.87
CA SER A 12 2.19 -4.19 -2.05
C SER A 12 3.70 -4.41 -2.03
N LEU A 13 4.21 -5.26 -1.13
CA LEU A 13 5.62 -5.65 -1.11
C LEU A 13 6.02 -6.39 -2.39
N ALA A 14 5.19 -7.31 -2.87
CA ALA A 14 5.45 -8.04 -4.11
C ALA A 14 5.51 -7.09 -5.33
N TYR A 15 4.62 -6.10 -5.43
CA TYR A 15 4.68 -5.05 -6.47
C TYR A 15 5.99 -4.26 -6.41
N ILE A 16 6.42 -3.84 -5.21
CA ILE A 16 7.68 -3.10 -5.04
C ILE A 16 8.87 -3.95 -5.47
N LYS A 17 8.94 -5.21 -5.02
CA LYS A 17 10.04 -6.11 -5.38
C LYS A 17 10.06 -6.44 -6.87
N LYS A 18 8.90 -6.62 -7.48
CA LYS A 18 8.75 -6.79 -8.93
C LYS A 18 9.27 -5.56 -9.68
N ALA A 19 8.84 -4.36 -9.31
CA ALA A 19 9.29 -3.11 -9.92
C ALA A 19 10.81 -2.93 -9.76
N SER A 20 11.35 -3.24 -8.58
CA SER A 20 12.78 -3.13 -8.32
C SER A 20 13.59 -4.13 -9.15
N ALA A 21 13.15 -5.39 -9.30
CA ALA A 21 13.81 -6.39 -10.12
C ALA A 21 13.84 -5.99 -11.61
N ILE A 22 12.71 -5.48 -12.13
CA ILE A 22 12.61 -4.98 -13.50
C ILE A 22 13.56 -3.78 -13.69
N THR A 23 13.51 -2.81 -12.79
CA THR A 23 14.35 -1.60 -12.87
C THR A 23 15.84 -1.94 -12.79
N ASN A 24 16.26 -2.82 -11.87
CA ASN A 24 17.66 -3.25 -11.75
C ASN A 24 18.13 -4.03 -12.98
N CYS A 25 17.24 -4.78 -13.62
CA CYS A 25 17.55 -5.47 -14.89
C CYS A 25 17.71 -4.46 -16.04
N GLU A 26 16.84 -3.48 -16.15
CA GLU A 26 16.89 -2.44 -17.20
C GLU A 26 18.17 -1.60 -17.13
N VAL A 27 18.66 -1.31 -15.92
CA VAL A 27 19.91 -0.56 -15.72
C VAL A 27 21.16 -1.44 -15.72
N GLY A 28 21.00 -2.75 -15.91
CA GLY A 28 22.11 -3.70 -16.09
C GLY A 28 22.78 -4.18 -14.80
N ILE A 29 22.16 -3.96 -13.64
CA ILE A 29 22.69 -4.41 -12.34
C ILE A 29 22.28 -5.85 -12.05
N LEU A 30 21.02 -6.21 -12.32
CA LEU A 30 20.49 -7.55 -12.08
C LEU A 30 20.46 -8.36 -13.37
N GLU A 31 21.01 -9.58 -13.33
CA GLU A 31 21.00 -10.49 -14.47
C GLU A 31 19.55 -10.81 -14.90
N LYS A 32 19.32 -10.81 -16.22
CA LYS A 32 17.99 -10.99 -16.81
C LYS A 32 17.27 -12.25 -16.34
N LYS A 33 17.99 -13.39 -16.22
CA LYS A 33 17.39 -14.66 -15.75
C LYS A 33 16.92 -14.56 -14.31
N LYS A 34 17.74 -13.97 -13.44
CA LYS A 34 17.36 -13.74 -12.03
C LYS A 34 16.18 -12.80 -11.93
N ALA A 35 16.21 -11.68 -12.67
CA ALA A 35 15.11 -10.70 -12.69
C ALA A 35 13.79 -11.36 -13.12
N GLN A 36 13.78 -12.16 -14.17
CA GLN A 36 12.59 -12.87 -14.64
C GLN A 36 12.04 -13.86 -13.59
N ALA A 37 12.91 -14.59 -12.91
CA ALA A 37 12.50 -15.51 -11.85
C ALA A 37 11.93 -14.77 -10.63
N ILE A 38 12.52 -13.63 -10.24
CA ILE A 38 12.00 -12.76 -9.17
C ILE A 38 10.64 -12.19 -9.56
N VAL A 39 10.49 -11.68 -10.78
CA VAL A 39 9.22 -11.16 -11.31
C VAL A 39 8.13 -12.23 -11.26
N GLN A 40 8.41 -13.44 -11.73
CA GLN A 40 7.47 -14.56 -11.69
C GLN A 40 7.09 -14.91 -10.24
N ALA A 41 8.05 -14.95 -9.33
CA ALA A 41 7.77 -15.20 -7.90
C ALA A 41 6.85 -14.12 -7.30
N CYS A 42 7.09 -12.84 -7.65
CA CYS A 42 6.22 -11.74 -7.22
C CYS A 42 4.80 -11.87 -7.81
N ASP A 43 4.66 -12.26 -9.07
CA ASP A 43 3.34 -12.47 -9.69
C ASP A 43 2.56 -13.58 -8.99
N GLU A 44 3.20 -14.68 -8.64
CA GLU A 44 2.59 -15.76 -7.89
C GLU A 44 2.11 -15.31 -6.50
N ILE A 45 2.87 -14.42 -5.82
CA ILE A 45 2.46 -13.82 -4.54
C ILE A 45 1.25 -12.89 -4.73
N ILE A 46 1.25 -12.05 -5.75
CA ILE A 46 0.12 -11.14 -6.07
C ILE A 46 -1.14 -11.94 -6.40
N GLU A 47 -1.01 -13.12 -7.01
CA GLU A 47 -2.12 -14.07 -7.22
C GLU A 47 -2.62 -14.75 -5.94
N GLY A 48 -2.01 -14.48 -4.79
CA GLY A 48 -2.41 -15.03 -3.48
C GLY A 48 -1.67 -16.29 -3.06
N LYS A 49 -0.63 -16.72 -3.79
CA LYS A 49 0.20 -17.86 -3.38
C LYS A 49 1.23 -17.41 -2.34
N PHE A 50 1.68 -18.33 -1.51
CA PHE A 50 2.73 -18.12 -0.50
C PHE A 50 2.42 -17.09 0.59
N HIS A 51 1.18 -16.64 0.75
CA HIS A 51 0.82 -15.69 1.81
C HIS A 51 1.06 -16.29 3.22
N ASP A 52 0.91 -17.60 3.37
CA ASP A 52 1.18 -18.31 4.63
C ASP A 52 2.67 -18.38 4.98
N ASP A 53 3.57 -18.11 4.02
CA ASP A 53 5.01 -18.02 4.25
C ASP A 53 5.45 -16.67 4.83
N PHE A 54 4.52 -15.68 4.91
CA PHE A 54 4.75 -14.41 5.61
C PHE A 54 4.45 -14.57 7.09
N ILE A 55 5.38 -15.21 7.79
CA ILE A 55 5.21 -15.71 9.16
C ILE A 55 5.52 -14.69 10.26
N VAL A 56 6.04 -13.51 9.91
CA VAL A 56 6.37 -12.50 10.91
C VAL A 56 5.11 -11.84 11.47
N ASP A 57 5.14 -11.52 12.77
CA ASP A 57 4.01 -10.84 13.42
C ASP A 57 3.84 -9.41 12.86
N PRO A 58 2.63 -8.96 12.54
CA PRO A 58 2.39 -7.59 12.09
C PRO A 58 2.76 -6.52 13.14
N ILE A 59 2.73 -6.88 14.42
CA ILE A 59 3.12 -5.98 15.51
C ILE A 59 4.50 -6.39 16.01
N GLN A 60 5.51 -5.66 15.57
CA GLN A 60 6.91 -5.95 15.89
C GLN A 60 7.70 -4.65 16.08
N GLY A 61 8.78 -4.72 16.85
CA GLY A 61 9.79 -3.67 16.89
C GLY A 61 10.66 -3.68 15.62
N GLY A 62 11.37 -2.58 15.33
CA GLY A 62 12.32 -2.51 14.22
C GLY A 62 11.76 -1.98 12.91
N ALA A 63 10.69 -1.19 12.94
CA ALA A 63 10.16 -0.42 11.80
C ALA A 63 9.91 -1.23 10.51
N GLY A 64 9.51 -2.51 10.63
CA GLY A 64 9.16 -3.36 9.51
C GLY A 64 10.33 -4.13 8.87
N THR A 65 11.54 -4.07 9.43
CA THR A 65 12.70 -4.78 8.88
C THR A 65 12.44 -6.28 8.71
N SER A 66 11.85 -6.94 9.70
CA SER A 66 11.54 -8.37 9.63
C SER A 66 10.57 -8.68 8.50
N LEU A 67 9.57 -7.83 8.27
CA LEU A 67 8.61 -8.01 7.17
C LEU A 67 9.29 -7.84 5.81
N ASN A 68 10.13 -6.81 5.63
CA ASN A 68 10.89 -6.62 4.41
C ASN A 68 11.80 -7.82 4.13
N MET A 69 12.50 -8.33 5.15
CA MET A 69 13.37 -9.51 5.00
C MET A 69 12.58 -10.77 4.72
N ASN A 70 11.43 -10.98 5.36
CA ASN A 70 10.55 -12.12 5.07
C ASN A 70 10.11 -12.11 3.59
N ALA A 71 9.69 -10.94 3.06
CA ALA A 71 9.36 -10.81 1.65
C ALA A 71 10.55 -11.15 0.74
N ASN A 72 11.75 -10.64 1.06
CA ASN A 72 12.95 -10.94 0.30
C ASN A 72 13.26 -12.44 0.26
N GLU A 73 13.15 -13.13 1.40
CA GLU A 73 13.43 -14.55 1.51
C GLU A 73 12.40 -15.42 0.80
N VAL A 74 11.09 -15.11 0.93
CA VAL A 74 10.03 -15.84 0.22
C VAL A 74 10.25 -15.73 -1.29
N ILE A 75 10.47 -14.51 -1.79
CA ILE A 75 10.69 -14.24 -3.21
C ILE A 75 11.97 -14.91 -3.71
N ALA A 76 13.10 -14.81 -2.96
CA ALA A 76 14.36 -15.43 -3.35
C ALA A 76 14.24 -16.95 -3.43
N ASN A 77 13.65 -17.59 -2.42
CA ASN A 77 13.46 -19.03 -2.40
C ASN A 77 12.57 -19.50 -3.56
N ARG A 78 11.50 -18.77 -3.87
CA ARG A 78 10.65 -19.11 -5.01
C ARG A 78 11.38 -18.92 -6.35
N ALA A 79 12.13 -17.84 -6.50
CA ALA A 79 12.95 -17.60 -7.68
C ALA A 79 14.02 -18.68 -7.89
N ILE A 80 14.65 -19.16 -6.81
CA ILE A 80 15.58 -20.29 -6.85
C ILE A 80 14.91 -21.55 -7.38
N GLU A 81 13.70 -21.88 -6.91
CA GLU A 81 12.94 -23.04 -7.42
C GLU A 81 12.61 -22.89 -8.92
N ILE A 82 12.19 -21.69 -9.35
CA ILE A 82 11.90 -21.40 -10.76
C ILE A 82 13.14 -21.61 -11.64
N LEU A 83 14.33 -21.31 -11.10
CA LEU A 83 15.60 -21.53 -11.79
C LEU A 83 16.12 -22.99 -11.70
N GLY A 84 15.36 -23.89 -11.06
CA GLY A 84 15.71 -25.30 -10.92
C GLY A 84 16.64 -25.62 -9.75
N GLY A 85 16.86 -24.65 -8.85
CA GLY A 85 17.66 -24.82 -7.63
C GLY A 85 16.85 -25.34 -6.44
N LYS A 86 17.53 -25.51 -5.31
CA LYS A 86 16.92 -25.92 -4.04
C LYS A 86 16.77 -24.71 -3.11
N LYS A 87 15.64 -24.58 -2.44
CA LYS A 87 15.40 -23.53 -1.42
C LYS A 87 16.59 -23.41 -0.46
N GLY A 88 17.01 -22.18 -0.17
CA GLY A 88 18.16 -21.87 0.66
C GLY A 88 19.50 -21.80 -0.09
N ASP A 89 19.54 -22.10 -1.38
CA ASP A 89 20.75 -21.91 -2.21
C ASP A 89 20.89 -20.46 -2.68
N TYR A 90 21.25 -19.59 -1.77
CA TYR A 90 21.40 -18.16 -2.03
C TYR A 90 22.59 -17.80 -2.92
N THR A 91 23.33 -18.79 -3.44
CA THR A 91 24.30 -18.56 -4.52
C THR A 91 23.60 -18.37 -5.88
N ILE A 92 22.34 -18.86 -6.02
CA ILE A 92 21.52 -18.70 -7.23
C ILE A 92 20.79 -17.37 -7.21
N VAL A 93 20.00 -17.08 -6.15
CA VAL A 93 19.34 -15.80 -5.93
C VAL A 93 19.49 -15.43 -4.45
N ASN A 94 20.13 -14.29 -4.19
CA ASN A 94 20.34 -13.79 -2.84
C ASN A 94 19.21 -12.83 -2.43
N PRO A 95 18.57 -13.02 -1.24
CA PRO A 95 17.49 -12.12 -0.80
C PRO A 95 17.94 -10.68 -0.60
N ASN A 96 19.19 -10.43 -0.19
CA ASN A 96 19.72 -9.06 0.00
C ASN A 96 20.29 -8.48 -1.29
N ASP A 97 21.17 -9.22 -1.97
CA ASP A 97 21.96 -8.69 -3.07
C ASP A 97 21.18 -8.66 -4.39
N ASP A 98 20.21 -9.58 -4.58
CA ASP A 98 19.41 -9.65 -5.80
C ASP A 98 17.99 -9.08 -5.57
N VAL A 99 17.22 -9.58 -4.58
CA VAL A 99 15.81 -9.18 -4.38
C VAL A 99 15.70 -7.79 -3.76
N ASN A 100 16.58 -7.46 -2.79
CA ASN A 100 16.59 -6.15 -2.11
C ASN A 100 17.59 -5.17 -2.74
N CYS A 101 18.14 -5.46 -3.91
CA CYS A 101 19.12 -4.63 -4.60
C CYS A 101 18.61 -3.20 -4.80
N GLY A 102 19.40 -2.19 -4.38
CA GLY A 102 19.06 -0.77 -4.48
C GLY A 102 17.93 -0.31 -3.55
N GLN A 103 17.61 -1.07 -2.52
CA GLN A 103 16.51 -0.80 -1.60
C GLN A 103 16.96 -0.81 -0.14
N SER A 104 16.15 -0.22 0.71
CA SER A 104 16.22 -0.34 2.17
C SER A 104 14.84 -0.63 2.74
N THR A 105 14.77 -1.16 3.96
CA THR A 105 13.51 -1.18 4.71
C THR A 105 12.89 0.21 4.82
N ASN A 106 13.72 1.25 4.91
CA ASN A 106 13.30 2.63 5.15
C ASN A 106 12.55 3.27 3.98
N ASP A 107 12.73 2.80 2.76
CA ASP A 107 11.96 3.24 1.59
C ASP A 107 10.89 2.21 1.16
N VAL A 108 11.15 0.90 1.31
CA VAL A 108 10.21 -0.18 0.95
C VAL A 108 8.97 -0.19 1.84
N ILE A 109 9.14 -0.19 3.17
CA ILE A 109 8.01 -0.35 4.11
C ILE A 109 7.06 0.86 4.08
N PRO A 110 7.52 2.13 4.11
CA PRO A 110 6.62 3.26 3.94
C PRO A 110 5.87 3.24 2.61
N THR A 111 6.54 2.85 1.53
CA THR A 111 5.92 2.70 0.20
C THR A 111 4.84 1.62 0.21
N ALA A 112 5.13 0.43 0.77
CA ALA A 112 4.15 -0.64 0.91
C ALA A 112 2.95 -0.22 1.76
N GLY A 113 3.18 0.51 2.86
CA GLY A 113 2.12 1.04 3.72
C GLY A 113 1.21 2.03 2.98
N LYS A 114 1.78 2.95 2.19
CA LYS A 114 1.02 3.91 1.37
C LYS A 114 0.21 3.19 0.29
N MET A 115 0.80 2.25 -0.45
CA MET A 115 0.10 1.45 -1.47
C MET A 115 -1.08 0.67 -0.88
N THR A 116 -0.84 -0.04 0.23
CA THR A 116 -1.87 -0.79 0.96
C THR A 116 -3.01 0.12 1.42
N SER A 117 -2.67 1.27 2.01
CA SER A 117 -3.65 2.25 2.49
C SER A 117 -4.50 2.79 1.35
N LEU A 118 -3.89 3.17 0.22
CA LEU A 118 -4.58 3.65 -0.97
C LEU A 118 -5.57 2.61 -1.49
N HIS A 119 -5.18 1.33 -1.56
CA HIS A 119 -6.06 0.25 -2.00
C HIS A 119 -7.27 0.07 -1.07
N LEU A 120 -7.02 0.00 0.24
CA LEU A 120 -8.08 -0.18 1.24
C LEU A 120 -9.02 1.03 1.33
N LEU A 121 -8.50 2.25 1.21
CA LEU A 121 -9.28 3.49 1.22
C LEU A 121 -10.26 3.59 0.05
N GLN A 122 -9.94 3.01 -1.11
CA GLN A 122 -10.89 2.94 -2.24
C GLN A 122 -12.17 2.18 -1.86
N ASN A 123 -12.05 1.08 -1.13
CA ASN A 123 -13.18 0.31 -0.67
C ASN A 123 -13.98 1.05 0.43
N LEU A 124 -13.28 1.69 1.36
CA LEU A 124 -13.92 2.53 2.37
C LEU A 124 -14.70 3.68 1.73
N LYS A 125 -14.12 4.36 0.75
CA LYS A 125 -14.78 5.46 0.02
C LYS A 125 -16.09 5.04 -0.62
N LYS A 126 -16.14 3.86 -1.23
CA LYS A 126 -17.38 3.30 -1.80
C LYS A 126 -18.49 3.15 -0.73
N GLN A 127 -18.12 2.68 0.47
CA GLN A 127 -19.11 2.51 1.55
C GLN A 127 -19.55 3.85 2.14
N LEU A 128 -18.64 4.82 2.27
CA LEU A 128 -18.98 6.18 2.72
C LEU A 128 -19.91 6.89 1.73
N LEU A 129 -19.72 6.73 0.42
CA LEU A 129 -20.64 7.26 -0.58
C LEU A 129 -22.03 6.63 -0.45
N ARG A 130 -22.14 5.32 -0.25
CA ARG A 130 -23.42 4.64 0.01
C ARG A 130 -24.11 5.18 1.26
N LEU A 131 -23.33 5.40 2.33
CA LEU A 131 -23.87 6.01 3.57
C LEU A 131 -24.35 7.43 3.32
N TYR A 132 -23.57 8.24 2.61
CA TYR A 132 -23.95 9.60 2.22
C TYR A 132 -25.29 9.63 1.45
N ASP A 133 -25.44 8.76 0.46
CA ASP A 133 -26.67 8.68 -0.34
C ASP A 133 -27.87 8.26 0.52
N ALA A 134 -27.73 7.25 1.36
CA ALA A 134 -28.77 6.78 2.26
C ALA A 134 -29.22 7.89 3.24
N LEU A 135 -28.27 8.66 3.80
CA LEU A 135 -28.58 9.79 4.67
C LEU A 135 -29.31 10.91 3.93
N ASN A 136 -28.95 11.18 2.66
CA ASN A 136 -29.67 12.16 1.84
C ASN A 136 -31.09 11.71 1.48
N GLU A 137 -31.30 10.42 1.21
CA GLU A 137 -32.64 9.87 0.99
C GLU A 137 -33.50 10.02 2.24
N LYS A 138 -32.97 9.69 3.42
CA LYS A 138 -33.67 9.88 4.70
C LYS A 138 -33.91 11.35 5.03
N ALA A 139 -32.98 12.23 4.64
CA ALA A 139 -33.20 13.68 4.78
C ALA A 139 -34.44 14.16 3.99
N LYS A 140 -34.64 13.64 2.77
CA LYS A 140 -35.84 13.96 1.95
C LYS A 140 -37.08 13.32 2.53
N GLU A 141 -37.00 12.00 2.88
CA GLU A 141 -38.11 11.24 3.42
C GLU A 141 -38.70 11.89 4.68
N PHE A 142 -37.85 12.37 5.58
CA PHE A 142 -38.25 12.92 6.88
C PHE A 142 -38.31 14.44 6.91
N ASP A 143 -38.25 15.11 5.79
CA ASP A 143 -38.27 16.59 5.76
C ASP A 143 -39.58 17.20 6.26
N HIS A 144 -40.69 16.45 6.20
CA HIS A 144 -42.01 16.83 6.69
C HIS A 144 -42.21 16.53 8.19
N VAL A 145 -41.33 15.76 8.84
CA VAL A 145 -41.47 15.33 10.23
C VAL A 145 -40.93 16.42 11.17
N ILE A 146 -41.80 17.05 11.93
CA ILE A 146 -41.43 18.05 12.96
C ILE A 146 -41.04 17.32 14.24
N LYS A 147 -39.92 17.71 14.82
CA LYS A 147 -39.45 17.25 16.13
C LYS A 147 -38.93 18.42 16.98
N MET A 148 -38.73 18.17 18.27
CA MET A 148 -38.03 19.12 19.12
C MET A 148 -36.53 19.05 18.89
N GLY A 149 -35.94 20.20 18.53
CA GLY A 149 -34.49 20.39 18.56
C GLY A 149 -34.02 20.57 19.99
N ARG A 150 -32.82 20.12 20.32
CA ARG A 150 -32.25 20.16 21.67
C ARG A 150 -30.89 20.84 21.70
N THR A 151 -30.64 21.57 22.77
CA THR A 151 -29.33 22.13 23.12
C THR A 151 -29.03 21.76 24.57
N GLN A 152 -27.82 21.34 24.87
CA GLN A 152 -27.39 20.88 26.20
C GLN A 152 -28.37 19.86 26.82
N MET A 153 -28.90 18.96 26.01
CA MET A 153 -29.89 17.93 26.38
C MET A 153 -31.25 18.50 26.84
N GLN A 154 -31.53 19.80 26.64
CA GLN A 154 -32.77 20.48 26.93
C GLN A 154 -33.57 20.74 25.65
N ASP A 155 -34.89 20.75 25.77
CA ASP A 155 -35.77 21.14 24.66
C ASP A 155 -35.51 22.62 24.30
N ALA A 156 -35.32 22.88 23.01
CA ALA A 156 -35.10 24.24 22.50
C ALA A 156 -36.23 24.66 21.56
N VAL A 157 -36.06 24.50 20.26
CA VAL A 157 -37.02 24.92 19.24
C VAL A 157 -37.35 23.78 18.28
N PRO A 158 -38.55 23.77 17.65
CA PRO A 158 -38.85 22.75 16.63
C PRO A 158 -37.91 22.83 15.44
N ILE A 159 -37.53 21.64 14.95
CA ILE A 159 -36.79 21.44 13.70
C ILE A 159 -37.42 20.31 12.88
N ARG A 160 -37.05 20.19 11.61
CA ARG A 160 -37.44 19.05 10.80
C ARG A 160 -36.42 17.92 10.98
N LEU A 161 -36.90 16.70 11.15
CA LEU A 161 -36.02 15.52 11.27
C LEU A 161 -35.10 15.35 10.03
N GLY A 162 -35.59 15.68 8.83
CA GLY A 162 -34.78 15.69 7.62
C GLY A 162 -33.56 16.61 7.69
N GLN A 163 -33.60 17.69 8.46
CA GLN A 163 -32.42 18.59 8.64
C GLN A 163 -31.31 17.92 9.42
N GLU A 164 -31.61 17.04 10.39
CA GLU A 164 -30.60 16.26 11.12
C GLU A 164 -29.91 15.27 10.19
N PHE A 165 -30.68 14.48 9.41
CA PHE A 165 -30.11 13.55 8.44
C PHE A 165 -29.29 14.29 7.37
N LYS A 166 -29.71 15.46 6.93
CA LYS A 166 -28.94 16.30 6.03
C LYS A 166 -27.60 16.74 6.62
N ALA A 167 -27.59 17.14 7.87
CA ALA A 167 -26.36 17.52 8.58
C ALA A 167 -25.38 16.32 8.65
N TYR A 168 -25.86 15.12 8.96
CA TYR A 168 -25.05 13.90 8.96
C TYR A 168 -24.47 13.60 7.56
N SER A 169 -25.29 13.71 6.51
CA SER A 169 -24.79 13.50 5.13
C SER A 169 -23.67 14.47 4.77
N VAL A 170 -23.80 15.75 5.15
CA VAL A 170 -22.77 16.78 4.90
C VAL A 170 -21.48 16.46 5.67
N ALA A 171 -21.58 15.94 6.91
CA ALA A 171 -20.39 15.51 7.66
C ALA A 171 -19.66 14.38 6.94
N ILE A 172 -20.37 13.33 6.48
CA ILE A 172 -19.78 12.23 5.71
C ILE A 172 -19.11 12.72 4.41
N MET A 173 -19.74 13.64 3.68
CA MET A 173 -19.14 14.21 2.47
C MET A 173 -17.84 14.98 2.77
N ARG A 174 -17.79 15.71 3.89
CA ARG A 174 -16.54 16.37 4.32
C ARG A 174 -15.44 15.37 4.65
N ASP A 175 -15.79 14.20 5.25
CA ASP A 175 -14.83 13.13 5.53
C ASP A 175 -14.30 12.53 4.25
N ILE A 176 -15.13 12.30 3.24
CA ILE A 176 -14.71 11.83 1.91
C ILE A 176 -13.71 12.81 1.29
N HIS A 177 -13.98 14.12 1.33
CA HIS A 177 -13.05 15.12 0.79
C HIS A 177 -11.71 15.16 1.55
N ARG A 178 -11.72 14.99 2.90
CA ARG A 178 -10.47 14.88 3.68
C ARG A 178 -9.68 13.63 3.31
N MET A 179 -10.39 12.52 3.12
CA MET A 179 -9.77 11.26 2.71
C MET A 179 -9.14 11.38 1.31
N ASP A 180 -9.82 12.02 0.34
CA ASP A 180 -9.26 12.23 -1.01
C ASP A 180 -7.95 13.02 -0.95
N LYS A 181 -7.89 14.10 -0.18
CA LYS A 181 -6.66 14.88 0.02
C LYS A 181 -5.54 14.04 0.66
N ALA A 182 -5.87 13.23 1.66
CA ALA A 182 -4.88 12.34 2.29
C ALA A 182 -4.38 11.27 1.32
N MET A 183 -5.26 10.74 0.46
CA MET A 183 -4.87 9.79 -0.59
C MET A 183 -3.94 10.41 -1.63
N ASP A 184 -4.15 11.68 -2.01
CA ASP A 184 -3.26 12.38 -2.94
C ASP A 184 -1.85 12.54 -2.35
N GLU A 185 -1.74 12.90 -1.08
CA GLU A 185 -0.44 12.98 -0.38
C GLU A 185 0.26 11.60 -0.29
N MET A 186 -0.49 10.52 -0.09
CA MET A 186 0.07 9.15 -0.06
C MET A 186 0.66 8.71 -1.39
N ARG A 187 0.33 9.35 -2.51
CA ARG A 187 0.92 9.06 -3.83
C ARG A 187 2.37 9.51 -3.95
N THR A 188 2.82 10.39 -3.07
CA THR A 188 4.22 10.82 -3.01
C THR A 188 5.04 9.83 -2.20
N LEU A 189 6.00 9.16 -2.87
CA LEU A 189 6.79 8.07 -2.31
C LEU A 189 8.24 8.51 -2.07
N ASN A 190 8.85 7.99 -1.00
CA ASN A 190 10.29 8.11 -0.74
C ASN A 190 11.10 6.92 -1.33
N MET A 191 10.50 6.16 -2.25
CA MET A 191 11.16 5.02 -2.89
C MET A 191 12.38 5.49 -3.70
N GLY A 192 13.51 4.85 -3.47
CA GLY A 192 14.83 5.26 -3.99
C GLY A 192 15.67 6.02 -2.97
N GLY A 193 15.10 6.49 -1.85
CA GLY A 193 15.87 7.16 -0.79
C GLY A 193 16.86 6.23 -0.08
N THR A 194 16.66 4.94 -0.18
CA THR A 194 17.44 3.90 0.50
C THR A 194 17.45 4.10 2.03
N ALA A 195 18.62 3.99 2.68
CA ALA A 195 18.70 3.97 4.14
C ALA A 195 18.41 5.33 4.80
N ILE A 196 18.88 6.43 4.19
CA ILE A 196 18.89 7.77 4.82
C ILE A 196 18.39 8.90 3.90
N GLY A 197 17.73 8.57 2.80
CA GLY A 197 17.15 9.55 1.89
C GLY A 197 18.10 10.07 0.80
N THR A 198 19.34 9.60 0.75
CA THR A 198 20.33 10.08 -0.21
C THR A 198 20.55 9.17 -1.42
N GLY A 199 19.83 8.02 -1.48
CA GLY A 199 20.04 7.02 -2.53
C GLY A 199 21.40 6.31 -2.45
N ILE A 200 22.05 6.33 -1.29
CA ILE A 200 23.37 5.71 -1.11
C ILE A 200 23.34 4.23 -1.52
N ASN A 201 24.36 3.79 -2.26
CA ASN A 201 24.52 2.45 -2.82
C ASN A 201 23.47 2.04 -3.88
N ALA A 202 22.67 2.97 -4.38
CA ALA A 202 21.78 2.73 -5.51
C ALA A 202 22.30 3.42 -6.78
N ASP A 203 22.04 2.82 -7.94
CA ASP A 203 22.38 3.41 -9.23
C ASP A 203 21.47 4.61 -9.55
N GLU A 204 22.03 5.70 -10.10
CA GLU A 204 21.25 6.90 -10.42
C GLU A 204 20.10 6.65 -11.41
N ASN A 205 20.28 5.75 -12.37
CA ASN A 205 19.22 5.41 -13.32
C ASN A 205 18.13 4.56 -12.66
N TYR A 206 18.50 3.70 -11.68
CA TYR A 206 17.54 3.01 -10.83
C TYR A 206 16.68 4.03 -10.07
N LEU A 207 17.30 5.02 -9.42
CA LEU A 207 16.58 6.06 -8.64
C LEU A 207 15.56 6.81 -9.49
N ARG A 208 15.89 7.10 -10.74
CA ARG A 208 15.01 7.84 -11.67
C ARG A 208 13.85 7.00 -12.21
N ARG A 209 13.97 5.66 -12.24
CA ARG A 209 13.03 4.74 -12.91
C ARG A 209 12.14 3.98 -11.95
N ILE A 210 12.54 3.79 -10.70
CA ILE A 210 11.84 2.89 -9.78
C ILE A 210 10.38 3.31 -9.54
N VAL A 211 10.10 4.59 -9.32
CA VAL A 211 8.73 5.08 -9.07
C VAL A 211 7.87 5.06 -10.35
N PRO A 212 8.34 5.52 -11.52
CA PRO A 212 7.66 5.30 -12.80
C PRO A 212 7.32 3.81 -13.06
N ASN A 213 8.28 2.91 -12.91
CA ASN A 213 8.07 1.48 -13.14
C ASN A 213 7.05 0.90 -12.13
N LEU A 214 7.13 1.31 -10.86
CA LEU A 214 6.15 0.90 -9.84
C LEU A 214 4.74 1.37 -10.19
N SER A 215 4.61 2.60 -10.72
CA SER A 215 3.32 3.14 -11.16
C SER A 215 2.74 2.32 -12.31
N GLU A 216 3.54 2.00 -13.32
CA GLU A 216 3.12 1.21 -14.47
C GLU A 216 2.70 -0.22 -14.06
N ILE A 217 3.52 -0.88 -13.24
CA ILE A 217 3.31 -2.27 -12.83
C ILE A 217 2.12 -2.44 -11.90
N SER A 218 1.90 -1.49 -11.00
CA SER A 218 0.79 -1.53 -10.03
C SER A 218 -0.51 -0.98 -10.58
N GLY A 219 -0.48 -0.23 -11.67
CA GLY A 219 -1.62 0.53 -12.20
C GLY A 219 -2.06 1.70 -11.30
N MET A 220 -1.21 2.11 -10.36
CA MET A 220 -1.44 3.25 -9.46
C MET A 220 -0.48 4.38 -9.84
N GLU A 221 -0.98 5.61 -9.88
CA GLU A 221 -0.12 6.78 -10.13
C GLU A 221 0.65 7.15 -8.87
N PHE A 222 1.98 7.19 -8.96
CA PHE A 222 2.88 7.61 -7.91
C PHE A 222 3.85 8.69 -8.39
N ILE A 223 4.30 9.51 -7.46
CA ILE A 223 5.28 10.57 -7.66
C ILE A 223 6.43 10.32 -6.70
N GLN A 224 7.66 10.42 -7.18
CA GLN A 224 8.82 10.40 -6.29
C GLN A 224 8.87 11.70 -5.48
N ALA A 225 9.10 11.63 -4.18
CA ALA A 225 9.27 12.80 -3.35
C ALA A 225 10.48 13.64 -3.86
N PHE A 226 10.36 14.95 -3.75
CA PHE A 226 11.46 15.85 -4.07
C PHE A 226 12.61 15.69 -3.08
N ASP A 227 12.28 15.43 -1.83
CA ASP A 227 13.21 15.21 -0.71
C ASP A 227 12.90 13.82 -0.13
N LEU A 228 13.84 12.87 -0.27
CA LEU A 228 13.64 11.44 -0.02
C LEU A 228 13.99 11.04 1.42
#